data_7ffda81c499eb63f4bdab32ae6b453a3
#
_entry.id   7ffda81c499eb63f4bdab32ae6b453a3
#
_cell.length_a   1.000
_cell.length_b   1.000
_cell.length_c   1.000
_cell.angle_alpha   90.00
_cell.angle_beta   90.00
_cell.angle_gamma   90.00
#
_symmetry.space_group_name_H-M   'P 1'
#
loop_
_entity.id
_entity.type
_entity.pdbx_description
1 polymer ?
#
loop_
_entity_poly.entity_id
_entity_poly.type
_entity_poly.pdbx_seq_one_letter_code
_entity_poly.pdbx_strand_id
1 'polypeptide(L)'
;MEFKYCVVLITTPPEEAEKIANLIVEKKLGACTNIIKEINSIYWWQGKIEKDKESLLIVKTRTDLFEKLKEEVKKVHPYTVPEIIAMPIIAGNEDYLKWIDESC
;
A
#
# COMPACT_ATOMS: atom_id res chain seq x y z
N MET A 1 5.02 17.29 -1.04
CA MET A 1 6.13 16.56 -0.41
C MET A 1 7.40 16.72 -1.22
N GLU A 2 8.55 16.73 -0.53
CA GLU A 2 9.86 16.91 -1.19
C GLU A 2 10.23 15.77 -2.11
N PHE A 3 9.77 14.55 -1.80
CA PHE A 3 10.14 13.36 -2.56
C PHE A 3 9.05 13.03 -3.58
N LYS A 4 9.48 12.71 -4.79
CA LYS A 4 8.57 12.44 -5.90
C LYS A 4 7.94 11.03 -5.82
N TYR A 5 8.67 10.08 -5.27
CA TYR A 5 8.25 8.68 -5.21
C TYR A 5 8.12 8.20 -3.78
N CYS A 6 7.25 7.23 -3.57
CA CYS A 6 7.05 6.66 -2.24
C CYS A 6 6.72 5.18 -2.30
N VAL A 7 6.91 4.52 -1.16
CA VAL A 7 6.46 3.16 -0.91
C VAL A 7 5.26 3.27 0.02
N VAL A 8 4.14 2.64 -0.34
CA VAL A 8 2.96 2.61 0.51
C VAL A 8 2.82 1.22 1.09
N LEU A 9 2.65 1.15 2.40
CA LEU A 9 2.39 -0.11 3.10
C LEU A 9 0.92 -0.18 3.48
N ILE A 10 0.30 -1.31 3.16
CA ILE A 10 -1.11 -1.58 3.45
C ILE A 10 -1.21 -2.98 4.01
N THR A 11 -1.81 -3.14 5.19
CA THR A 11 -2.13 -4.48 5.70
C THR A 11 -3.59 -4.80 5.39
N THR A 12 -3.86 -6.04 5.04
CA THR A 12 -5.21 -6.49 4.66
C THR A 12 -5.46 -7.88 5.22
N PRO A 13 -6.75 -8.27 5.35
CA PRO A 13 -7.04 -9.69 5.50
C PRO A 13 -6.49 -10.43 4.28
N PRO A 14 -5.96 -11.66 4.45
CA PRO A 14 -5.37 -12.38 3.30
C PRO A 14 -6.30 -12.53 2.10
N GLU A 15 -7.59 -12.73 2.34
CA GLU A 15 -8.58 -12.93 1.27
C GLU A 15 -8.87 -11.65 0.47
N GLU A 16 -8.47 -10.47 0.97
CA GLU A 16 -8.70 -9.20 0.29
C GLU A 16 -7.44 -8.66 -0.41
N ALA A 17 -6.29 -9.25 -0.16
CA ALA A 17 -5.01 -8.72 -0.62
C ALA A 17 -4.93 -8.57 -2.14
N GLU A 18 -5.27 -9.62 -2.86
CA GLU A 18 -5.16 -9.63 -4.32
C GLU A 18 -6.14 -8.64 -4.96
N LYS A 19 -7.35 -8.56 -4.44
CA LYS A 19 -8.37 -7.63 -4.91
C LYS A 19 -7.91 -6.18 -4.77
N ILE A 20 -7.37 -5.83 -3.60
CA ILE A 20 -6.91 -4.47 -3.36
C ILE A 20 -5.67 -4.15 -4.20
N ALA A 21 -4.73 -5.10 -4.31
CA ALA A 21 -3.55 -4.95 -5.14
C ALA A 21 -3.90 -4.70 -6.61
N ASN A 22 -4.84 -5.48 -7.15
CA ASN A 22 -5.30 -5.31 -8.52
C ASN A 22 -5.96 -3.95 -8.74
N LEU A 23 -6.81 -3.52 -7.81
CA LEU A 23 -7.46 -2.22 -7.90
C LEU A 23 -6.44 -1.08 -8.01
N ILE A 24 -5.40 -1.13 -7.18
CA ILE A 24 -4.36 -0.10 -7.16
C ILE A 24 -3.66 0.00 -8.53
N VAL A 25 -3.26 -1.15 -9.07
CA VAL A 25 -2.53 -1.18 -10.34
C VAL A 25 -3.45 -0.85 -11.51
N GLU A 26 -4.65 -1.41 -11.56
CA GLU A 26 -5.62 -1.17 -12.63
C GLU A 26 -6.02 0.30 -12.73
N LYS A 27 -6.20 0.97 -11.60
CA LYS A 27 -6.56 2.39 -11.57
C LYS A 27 -5.36 3.32 -11.70
N LYS A 28 -4.18 2.77 -11.95
CA LYS A 28 -2.93 3.53 -12.10
C LYS A 28 -2.62 4.40 -10.88
N LEU A 29 -2.94 3.87 -9.70
CA LEU A 29 -2.61 4.51 -8.43
C LEU A 29 -1.27 4.02 -7.89
N GLY A 30 -0.76 2.94 -8.46
CA GLY A 30 0.56 2.41 -8.17
C GLY A 30 1.11 1.69 -9.37
N ALA A 31 2.41 1.80 -9.57
CA ALA A 31 3.10 1.14 -10.67
C ALA A 31 3.25 -0.36 -10.43
N CYS A 32 3.43 -0.72 -9.16
CA CYS A 32 3.64 -2.11 -8.75
C CYS A 32 3.11 -2.30 -7.35
N THR A 33 2.46 -3.43 -7.10
CA THR A 33 2.10 -3.86 -5.75
C THR A 33 2.64 -5.25 -5.52
N ASN A 34 3.55 -5.39 -4.57
CA ASN A 34 4.02 -6.69 -4.11
C ASN A 34 3.14 -7.15 -2.96
N ILE A 35 2.84 -8.45 -2.92
CA ILE A 35 2.02 -9.04 -1.88
C ILE A 35 2.88 -10.00 -1.07
N ILE A 36 3.04 -9.73 0.22
CA ILE A 36 3.54 -10.72 1.17
C ILE A 36 2.30 -11.39 1.73
N LYS A 37 2.10 -12.64 1.34
CA LYS A 37 0.85 -13.34 1.57
C LYS A 37 0.47 -13.48 3.03
N GLU A 38 1.45 -13.73 3.90
CA GLU A 38 1.18 -13.93 5.31
C GLU A 38 2.21 -13.27 6.19
N ILE A 39 1.74 -12.40 7.08
CA ILE A 39 2.50 -11.83 8.17
C ILE A 39 1.73 -12.05 9.46
N ASN A 40 2.43 -12.06 10.59
CA ASN A 40 1.80 -12.13 11.91
C ASN A 40 1.83 -10.73 12.50
N SER A 41 0.66 -10.18 12.79
CA SER A 41 0.52 -8.84 13.35
C SER A 41 0.10 -8.93 14.81
N ILE A 42 0.76 -8.18 15.67
CA ILE A 42 0.46 -8.10 17.09
C ILE A 42 0.31 -6.62 17.40
N TYR A 43 -0.87 -6.22 17.89
CA TYR A 43 -1.18 -4.80 18.01
C TYR A 43 -2.24 -4.53 19.08
N TRP A 44 -2.36 -3.28 19.49
CA TRP A 44 -3.41 -2.82 20.40
C TRP A 44 -4.67 -2.48 19.63
N TRP A 45 -5.79 -3.02 20.10
CA TRP A 45 -7.11 -2.69 19.56
C TRP A 45 -8.12 -2.69 20.68
N GLN A 46 -8.79 -1.54 20.88
CA GLN A 46 -9.82 -1.37 21.91
C GLN A 46 -9.39 -1.86 23.30
N GLY A 47 -8.17 -1.48 23.69
CA GLY A 47 -7.64 -1.79 25.01
C GLY A 47 -7.11 -3.20 25.20
N LYS A 48 -7.01 -3.97 24.12
CA LYS A 48 -6.51 -5.35 24.16
C LYS A 48 -5.41 -5.57 23.15
N ILE A 49 -4.58 -6.56 23.40
CA ILE A 49 -3.59 -7.02 22.43
C ILE A 49 -4.26 -8.05 21.53
N GLU A 50 -4.25 -7.77 20.25
CA GLU A 50 -4.80 -8.66 19.22
C GLU A 50 -3.65 -9.28 18.44
N LYS A 51 -3.85 -10.51 17.96
CA LYS A 51 -2.89 -11.22 17.13
C LYS A 51 -3.64 -11.77 15.92
N ASP A 52 -3.23 -11.30 14.74
CA ASP A 52 -3.89 -11.71 13.50
C ASP A 52 -2.88 -12.08 12.43
N LYS A 53 -3.31 -12.94 11.53
CA LYS A 53 -2.59 -13.19 10.28
C LYS A 53 -3.14 -12.24 9.24
N GLU A 54 -2.23 -11.52 8.59
CA GLU A 54 -2.59 -10.54 7.57
C GLU A 54 -1.70 -10.72 6.35
N SER A 55 -2.06 -10.05 5.25
CA SER A 55 -1.17 -9.86 4.12
C SER A 55 -0.62 -8.45 4.17
N LEU A 56 0.58 -8.25 3.63
CA LEU A 56 1.19 -6.93 3.52
C LEU A 56 1.33 -6.59 2.04
N LEU A 57 0.77 -5.46 1.64
CA LEU A 57 0.94 -4.91 0.31
C LEU A 57 2.02 -3.85 0.35
N ILE A 58 2.97 -3.95 -0.56
CA ILE A 58 4.06 -2.98 -0.72
C ILE A 58 3.88 -2.36 -2.10
N VAL A 59 3.44 -1.10 -2.12
CA VAL A 59 3.11 -0.39 -3.36
C VAL A 59 4.22 0.59 -3.70
N LYS A 60 4.67 0.60 -4.96
CA LYS A 60 5.60 1.63 -5.44
C LYS A 60 4.82 2.57 -6.33
N THR A 61 4.84 3.86 -5.99
CA THR A 61 4.04 4.87 -6.68
C THR A 61 4.66 6.26 -6.57
N ARG A 62 3.98 7.24 -7.16
CA ARG A 62 4.34 8.64 -6.99
C ARG A 62 3.66 9.20 -5.76
N THR A 63 4.37 10.11 -5.10
CA THR A 63 3.85 10.76 -3.89
C THR A 63 2.56 11.54 -4.16
N ASP A 64 2.44 12.16 -5.35
CA ASP A 64 1.25 12.94 -5.71
C ASP A 64 0.00 12.08 -5.92
N LEU A 65 0.14 10.76 -5.98
CA LEU A 65 -1.00 9.84 -6.09
C LEU A 65 -1.45 9.28 -4.75
N PHE A 66 -0.69 9.53 -3.68
CA PHE A 66 -0.97 8.89 -2.39
C PHE A 66 -2.38 9.18 -1.85
N GLU A 67 -2.81 10.44 -1.88
CA GLU A 67 -4.13 10.81 -1.34
C GLU A 67 -5.24 10.09 -2.08
N LYS A 68 -5.16 10.03 -3.41
CA LYS A 68 -6.15 9.34 -4.21
C LYS A 68 -6.12 7.83 -3.97
N LEU A 69 -4.93 7.25 -3.88
CA LEU A 69 -4.75 5.84 -3.56
C LEU A 69 -5.43 5.52 -2.23
N LYS A 70 -5.15 6.31 -1.21
CA LYS A 70 -5.72 6.15 0.13
C LYS A 70 -7.25 6.18 0.07
N GLU A 71 -7.82 7.17 -0.61
CA GLU A 71 -9.27 7.29 -0.73
C GLU A 71 -9.90 6.08 -1.41
N GLU A 72 -9.32 5.62 -2.51
CA GLU A 72 -9.87 4.49 -3.26
C GLU A 72 -9.74 3.17 -2.50
N VAL A 73 -8.63 2.97 -1.80
CA VAL A 73 -8.44 1.77 -0.99
C VAL A 73 -9.41 1.76 0.20
N LYS A 74 -9.62 2.90 0.84
CA LYS A 74 -10.55 2.99 1.98
C LYS A 74 -11.97 2.61 1.60
N LYS A 75 -12.39 2.84 0.35
CA LYS A 75 -13.74 2.48 -0.11
C LYS A 75 -13.98 0.97 -0.13
N VAL A 76 -12.93 0.18 -0.29
CA VAL A 76 -13.05 -1.27 -0.45
C VAL A 76 -12.38 -2.06 0.68
N HIS A 77 -11.64 -1.38 1.56
CA HIS A 77 -10.95 -2.04 2.65
C HIS A 77 -11.96 -2.42 3.75
N PRO A 78 -11.95 -3.65 4.26
CA PRO A 78 -12.93 -4.08 5.25
C PRO A 78 -12.71 -3.52 6.66
N TYR A 79 -11.51 -3.00 6.96
CA TYR A 79 -11.23 -2.46 8.28
C TYR A 79 -11.82 -1.06 8.46
N THR A 80 -12.24 -0.74 9.69
CA THR A 80 -12.67 0.62 10.04
C THR A 80 -11.49 1.59 10.10
N VAL A 81 -10.32 1.09 10.51
CA VAL A 81 -9.09 1.88 10.60
C VAL A 81 -7.98 1.13 9.86
N PRO A 82 -7.94 1.20 8.51
CA PRO A 82 -6.92 0.47 7.76
C PRO A 82 -5.56 1.16 7.85
N GLU A 83 -4.50 0.36 7.91
CA GLU A 83 -3.14 0.87 7.79
C GLU A 83 -2.87 1.19 6.33
N ILE A 84 -2.64 2.45 6.02
CA ILE A 84 -2.25 2.93 4.69
C ILE A 84 -1.25 4.04 4.95
N ILE A 85 0.04 3.70 4.91
CA ILE A 85 1.11 4.64 5.25
C ILE A 85 2.12 4.71 4.11
N ALA A 86 2.72 5.89 3.94
CA ALA A 86 3.70 6.11 2.88
C ALA A 86 5.05 6.48 3.47
N MET A 87 6.11 5.93 2.85
CA MET A 87 7.49 6.27 3.16
C MET A 87 8.14 6.81 1.90
N PRO A 88 8.96 7.86 2.00
CA PRO A 88 9.62 8.40 0.81
C PRO A 88 10.68 7.44 0.27
N ILE A 89 10.80 7.39 -1.05
CA ILE A 89 11.94 6.75 -1.70
C ILE A 89 12.98 7.86 -1.89
N ILE A 90 14.03 7.81 -1.11
CA ILE A 90 15.03 8.89 -1.09
C ILE A 90 16.03 8.78 -2.23
N ALA A 91 16.22 7.58 -2.79
CA ALA A 91 17.14 7.32 -3.90
C ALA A 91 16.77 5.98 -4.52
N GLY A 92 17.06 5.81 -5.79
CA GLY A 92 16.79 4.55 -6.48
C GLY A 92 17.46 4.51 -7.85
N ASN A 93 17.38 3.35 -8.47
CA ASN A 93 17.82 3.18 -9.87
C ASN A 93 16.96 4.09 -10.76
N GLU A 94 17.58 5.00 -11.49
CA GLU A 94 16.90 6.00 -12.31
C GLU A 94 15.93 5.37 -13.32
N ASP A 95 16.34 4.27 -13.93
CA ASP A 95 15.48 3.56 -14.88
C ASP A 95 14.21 3.02 -14.22
N TYR A 96 14.33 2.54 -13.00
CA TYR A 96 13.19 2.05 -12.26
C TYR A 96 12.24 3.19 -11.84
N LEU A 97 12.80 4.30 -11.37
CA LEU A 97 12.01 5.48 -11.00
C LEU A 97 11.27 6.05 -12.21
N LYS A 98 11.93 6.07 -13.36
CA LYS A 98 11.30 6.47 -14.62
C LYS A 98 10.15 5.53 -14.98
N TRP A 99 10.35 4.23 -14.76
CA TRP A 99 9.29 3.24 -15.01
C TRP A 99 8.08 3.48 -14.11
N ILE A 100 8.30 3.88 -12.85
CA ILE A 100 7.18 4.26 -11.96
C ILE A 100 6.38 5.41 -12.58
N ASP A 101 7.06 6.45 -13.09
CA ASP A 101 6.40 7.57 -13.74
C ASP A 101 5.57 7.13 -14.94
N GLU A 102 6.10 6.22 -15.75
CA GLU A 102 5.44 5.76 -16.97
C GLU A 102 4.27 4.81 -16.69
N SER A 103 4.21 4.22 -15.51
CA SER A 103 3.26 3.16 -15.18
C SER A 103 2.10 3.61 -14.30
N CYS A 104 2.10 4.85 -13.89
CA CYS A 104 0.98 5.39 -13.11
C CYS A 104 0.76 6.91 -13.26
#